data_ef8dde60e877efd2edf25ea8e4db040e
#
_entry.id   ef8dde60e877efd2edf25ea8e4db040e
#
_cell.length_a   1.000
_cell.length_b   1.000
_cell.length_c   1.000
_cell.angle_alpha   90.00
_cell.angle_beta   90.00
_cell.angle_gamma   90.00
#
_symmetry.space_group_name_H-M   'P 1'
#
loop_
_entity.id
_entity.type
_entity.pdbx_description
1 polymer ?
#
loop_
_entity_poly.entity_id
_entity_poly.type
_entity_poly.pdbx_seq_one_letter_code
_entity_poly.pdbx_strand_id
1 'polypeptide(L)'
;MSRTYTKEIAMAFDTLGGLVRDSVERFAPRVAFSMFEGDDVTYAEAGRRIEKVQRLLTEAGLSAGDKVALLSSSMPNWGVCYFAVVAAGMVVVPILPDFSGEELDMIIEHSEAKALLVSDKLFTKLSKATIQRLNIVVRTKNLGVIAQHAHGEGRIAEPRPNDLAAIIYTSGTTSKPKGVMLTHAALCAQVELSSSIFPIDENDIFLSVLPLSHTYECSIGLIYPFSMGSRVVYMDRPPTASALMPALRAVRPTVMLIVPLIIEKIYRHQVLAKFNSTRLWRLLYRIGCTRRYLHRVAGKKLMKLFGRRLRFLGIGGSKLDNGAEQFLMESGVPYAIGYGLTETAPLLAGAAPSQVRLGSTGPQAPGVTLRLENVNPETRQGEIVARTPSIMQGYYKNPEATAEVFTADGWFRTGDLGEFDRDGWLYIKGRLKNMIVGPGGENIYPEDIESVLNSHVCIADSIVTEQEGRLVALVHFNRDEIEAMIDDWREEWNTKKEAWEAKTEQLKKEIMDFVNAKVSRFSRISEVVEEKEEFIKTPTLKIRRFLYNRNKKENAAPTGGDTEQ
;
A
#
# COMPACT_ATOMS: atom_id res chain seq x y z
N MET A 1 16.87 -23.52 -24.61
CA MET A 1 16.14 -24.52 -23.78
C MET A 1 15.91 -23.90 -22.41
N SER A 2 14.73 -23.34 -22.21
CA SER A 2 14.30 -22.70 -20.96
C SER A 2 13.91 -23.81 -19.97
N ARG A 3 14.68 -23.96 -18.89
CA ARG A 3 14.28 -24.81 -17.76
C ARG A 3 13.21 -24.04 -16.97
N THR A 4 11.96 -24.40 -17.17
CA THR A 4 10.81 -23.99 -16.36
C THR A 4 10.99 -24.58 -14.95
N TYR A 5 11.43 -23.75 -14.00
CA TYR A 5 11.42 -24.11 -12.58
C TYR A 5 10.03 -23.83 -12.01
N THR A 6 9.08 -24.72 -12.25
CA THR A 6 7.91 -24.88 -11.38
C THR A 6 8.33 -25.78 -10.22
N LYS A 7 9.06 -25.24 -9.26
CA LYS A 7 9.21 -25.89 -7.96
C LYS A 7 7.89 -25.63 -7.23
N GLU A 8 7.08 -26.67 -7.05
CA GLU A 8 5.94 -26.59 -6.12
C GLU A 8 6.47 -26.12 -4.77
N ILE A 9 5.94 -25.00 -4.27
CA ILE A 9 6.27 -24.50 -2.94
C ILE A 9 5.53 -25.41 -1.97
N ALA A 10 6.25 -26.19 -1.17
CA ALA A 10 5.68 -26.92 -0.06
C ALA A 10 5.22 -25.88 0.99
N MET A 11 3.90 -25.69 1.14
CA MET A 11 3.35 -24.80 2.16
C MET A 11 3.54 -25.43 3.54
N ALA A 12 4.13 -24.66 4.47
CA ALA A 12 4.29 -25.08 5.86
C ALA A 12 2.93 -25.17 6.58
N PHE A 13 1.94 -24.36 6.13
CA PHE A 13 0.59 -24.31 6.69
C PHE A 13 -0.45 -24.24 5.58
N ASP A 14 -1.50 -25.05 5.72
CA ASP A 14 -2.64 -25.04 4.78
C ASP A 14 -3.71 -24.02 5.17
N THR A 15 -3.77 -23.67 6.46
CA THR A 15 -4.75 -22.72 7.00
C THR A 15 -4.14 -21.76 8.00
N LEU A 16 -4.75 -20.57 8.13
CA LEU A 16 -4.35 -19.61 9.16
C LEU A 16 -4.66 -20.11 10.58
N GLY A 17 -5.67 -20.97 10.75
CA GLY A 17 -5.95 -21.62 12.05
C GLY A 17 -4.79 -22.51 12.50
N GLY A 18 -4.27 -23.35 11.59
CA GLY A 18 -3.09 -24.17 11.83
C GLY A 18 -1.84 -23.35 12.12
N LEU A 19 -1.60 -22.29 11.31
CA LEU A 19 -0.50 -21.36 11.49
C LEU A 19 -0.54 -20.70 12.88
N VAL A 20 -1.70 -20.20 13.31
CA VAL A 20 -1.86 -19.52 14.61
C VAL A 20 -1.56 -20.47 15.76
N ARG A 21 -2.09 -21.70 15.71
CA ARG A 21 -1.91 -22.71 16.75
C ARG A 21 -0.42 -23.09 16.89
N ASP A 22 0.24 -23.43 15.79
CA ASP A 22 1.69 -23.76 15.78
C ASP A 22 2.53 -22.60 16.31
N SER A 23 2.25 -21.38 15.85
CA SER A 23 3.03 -20.21 16.27
C SER A 23 2.89 -19.89 17.76
N VAL A 24 1.66 -19.97 18.30
CA VAL A 24 1.39 -19.74 19.73
C VAL A 24 2.08 -20.80 20.59
N GLU A 25 2.06 -22.06 20.18
CA GLU A 25 2.70 -23.16 20.91
C GLU A 25 4.23 -23.07 20.83
N ARG A 26 4.76 -22.94 19.62
CA ARG A 26 6.19 -22.99 19.31
C ARG A 26 6.95 -21.80 19.90
N PHE A 27 6.35 -20.61 19.88
CA PHE A 27 7.00 -19.36 20.29
C PHE A 27 6.42 -18.78 21.59
N ALA A 28 5.70 -19.55 22.39
CA ALA A 28 4.94 -19.15 23.58
C ALA A 28 5.60 -18.07 24.46
N PRO A 29 6.88 -18.17 24.90
CA PRO A 29 7.51 -17.18 25.79
C PRO A 29 7.99 -15.92 25.06
N ARG A 30 8.05 -15.91 23.73
CA ARG A 30 8.56 -14.78 22.96
C ARG A 30 7.53 -13.67 22.86
N VAL A 31 8.00 -12.43 22.65
CA VAL A 31 7.11 -11.29 22.39
C VAL A 31 6.67 -11.33 20.93
N ALA A 32 5.35 -11.43 20.70
CA ALA A 32 4.74 -11.36 19.38
C ALA A 32 4.50 -9.91 18.96
N PHE A 33 3.85 -9.15 19.83
CA PHE A 33 3.38 -7.80 19.53
C PHE A 33 3.80 -6.83 20.63
N SER A 34 4.05 -5.59 20.22
CA SER A 34 4.36 -4.49 21.15
C SER A 34 3.73 -3.20 20.66
N MET A 35 3.42 -2.33 21.60
CA MET A 35 3.17 -0.94 21.29
C MET A 35 4.43 -0.14 21.56
N PHE A 36 4.83 0.75 20.66
CA PHE A 36 5.94 1.65 20.93
C PHE A 36 5.63 2.49 22.18
N GLU A 37 6.54 2.50 23.15
CA GLU A 37 6.33 3.10 24.49
C GLU A 37 5.15 2.51 25.29
N GLY A 38 4.76 1.26 24.99
CA GLY A 38 3.65 0.57 25.66
C GLY A 38 3.98 -0.88 25.97
N ASP A 39 2.93 -1.68 26.18
CA ASP A 39 3.04 -3.05 26.65
C ASP A 39 3.49 -4.03 25.57
N ASP A 40 4.18 -5.07 25.99
CA ASP A 40 4.51 -6.25 25.23
C ASP A 40 3.45 -7.34 25.39
N VAL A 41 3.15 -8.04 24.31
CA VAL A 41 2.22 -9.19 24.27
C VAL A 41 3.00 -10.40 23.77
N THR A 42 3.20 -11.41 24.63
CA THR A 42 3.85 -12.66 24.22
C THR A 42 2.94 -13.49 23.32
N TYR A 43 3.51 -14.48 22.60
CA TYR A 43 2.71 -15.43 21.81
C TYR A 43 1.69 -16.18 22.68
N ALA A 44 2.09 -16.62 23.88
CA ALA A 44 1.18 -17.25 24.83
C ALA A 44 0.04 -16.30 25.27
N GLU A 45 0.33 -15.03 25.53
CA GLU A 45 -0.70 -14.05 25.86
C GLU A 45 -1.59 -13.73 24.67
N ALA A 46 -1.02 -13.65 23.44
CA ALA A 46 -1.80 -13.52 22.23
C ALA A 46 -2.78 -14.69 22.05
N GLY A 47 -2.35 -15.93 22.32
CA GLY A 47 -3.21 -17.12 22.32
C GLY A 47 -4.39 -16.99 23.28
N ARG A 48 -4.15 -16.62 24.54
CA ARG A 48 -5.22 -16.40 25.51
C ARG A 48 -6.22 -15.31 25.08
N ARG A 49 -5.72 -14.23 24.49
CA ARG A 49 -6.57 -13.14 23.99
C ARG A 49 -7.37 -13.57 22.76
N ILE A 50 -6.78 -14.39 21.88
CA ILE A 50 -7.47 -15.00 20.73
C ILE A 50 -8.67 -15.83 21.23
N GLU A 51 -8.45 -16.74 22.19
CA GLU A 51 -9.52 -17.55 22.79
C GLU A 51 -10.60 -16.69 23.45
N LYS A 52 -10.22 -15.60 24.12
CA LYS A 52 -11.19 -14.65 24.70
C LYS A 52 -12.09 -14.03 23.63
N VAL A 53 -11.51 -13.56 22.51
CA VAL A 53 -12.30 -12.97 21.42
C VAL A 53 -13.21 -14.01 20.78
N GLN A 54 -12.71 -15.22 20.52
CA GLN A 54 -13.50 -16.33 19.99
C GLN A 54 -14.72 -16.65 20.87
N ARG A 55 -14.51 -16.70 22.19
CA ARG A 55 -15.61 -16.91 23.15
C ARG A 55 -16.66 -15.81 23.08
N LEU A 56 -16.25 -14.54 23.06
CA LEU A 56 -17.19 -13.41 22.95
C LEU A 56 -18.01 -13.49 21.65
N LEU A 57 -17.39 -13.88 20.53
CA LEU A 57 -18.09 -14.03 19.26
C LEU A 57 -19.08 -15.20 19.28
N THR A 58 -18.69 -16.35 19.82
CA THR A 58 -19.58 -17.52 19.92
C THR A 58 -20.74 -17.32 20.91
N GLU A 59 -20.49 -16.67 22.05
CA GLU A 59 -21.55 -16.28 23.01
C GLU A 59 -22.55 -15.26 22.41
N ALA A 60 -22.15 -14.52 21.39
CA ALA A 60 -23.03 -13.66 20.59
C ALA A 60 -23.69 -14.41 19.41
N GLY A 61 -23.55 -15.74 19.33
CA GLY A 61 -24.20 -16.60 18.34
C GLY A 61 -23.48 -16.68 16.98
N LEU A 62 -22.24 -16.20 16.86
CA LEU A 62 -21.49 -16.32 15.60
C LEU A 62 -20.91 -17.72 15.44
N SER A 63 -20.90 -18.20 14.20
CA SER A 63 -20.38 -19.52 13.81
C SER A 63 -19.40 -19.41 12.66
N ALA A 64 -18.69 -20.50 12.36
CA ALA A 64 -17.82 -20.57 11.21
C ALA A 64 -18.54 -20.11 9.92
N GLY A 65 -17.85 -19.34 9.08
CA GLY A 65 -18.39 -18.70 7.88
C GLY A 65 -19.04 -17.32 8.11
N ASP A 66 -19.36 -16.95 9.36
CA ASP A 66 -19.88 -15.62 9.66
C ASP A 66 -18.79 -14.55 9.51
N LYS A 67 -19.21 -13.37 9.05
CA LYS A 67 -18.30 -12.25 8.80
C LYS A 67 -18.18 -11.37 10.02
N VAL A 68 -16.96 -10.96 10.34
CA VAL A 68 -16.60 -10.09 11.46
C VAL A 68 -15.82 -8.88 10.93
N ALA A 69 -16.39 -7.70 11.07
CA ALA A 69 -15.71 -6.46 10.70
C ALA A 69 -14.61 -6.12 11.71
N LEU A 70 -13.44 -5.73 11.23
CA LEU A 70 -12.30 -5.27 12.02
C LEU A 70 -11.92 -3.85 11.60
N LEU A 71 -12.37 -2.86 12.37
CA LEU A 71 -12.18 -1.43 12.12
C LEU A 71 -11.37 -0.81 13.25
N SER A 72 -10.05 -0.81 13.13
CA SER A 72 -9.17 -0.29 14.16
C SER A 72 -7.86 0.23 13.60
N SER A 73 -7.25 1.18 14.30
CA SER A 73 -5.84 1.53 14.09
C SER A 73 -4.94 0.35 14.42
N SER A 74 -3.73 0.36 13.83
CA SER A 74 -2.72 -0.69 14.06
C SER A 74 -2.30 -0.73 15.54
N MET A 75 -2.44 -1.88 16.18
CA MET A 75 -2.10 -2.13 17.58
C MET A 75 -1.98 -3.64 17.85
N PRO A 76 -1.38 -4.09 18.98
CA PRO A 76 -1.26 -5.51 19.33
C PRO A 76 -2.56 -6.30 19.20
N ASN A 77 -3.64 -5.77 19.74
CA ASN A 77 -4.94 -6.47 19.69
C ASN A 77 -5.60 -6.46 18.30
N TRP A 78 -5.09 -5.70 17.32
CA TRP A 78 -5.55 -5.82 15.94
C TRP A 78 -5.20 -7.21 15.38
N GLY A 79 -3.93 -7.62 15.54
CA GLY A 79 -3.47 -8.96 15.15
C GLY A 79 -4.17 -10.07 15.93
N VAL A 80 -4.36 -9.90 17.24
CA VAL A 80 -5.16 -10.81 18.07
C VAL A 80 -6.58 -10.99 17.53
N CYS A 81 -7.28 -9.89 17.22
CA CYS A 81 -8.63 -9.91 16.67
C CYS A 81 -8.68 -10.59 15.29
N TYR A 82 -7.73 -10.26 14.41
CA TYR A 82 -7.62 -10.88 13.10
C TYR A 82 -7.47 -12.41 13.21
N PHE A 83 -6.50 -12.86 14.01
CA PHE A 83 -6.23 -14.28 14.22
C PHE A 83 -7.37 -15.01 14.93
N ALA A 84 -8.04 -14.35 15.86
CA ALA A 84 -9.20 -14.93 16.54
C ALA A 84 -10.34 -15.27 15.58
N VAL A 85 -10.62 -14.38 14.64
CA VAL A 85 -11.68 -14.56 13.64
C VAL A 85 -11.33 -15.69 12.68
N VAL A 86 -10.12 -15.62 12.05
CA VAL A 86 -9.74 -16.61 11.04
C VAL A 86 -9.49 -18.01 11.63
N ALA A 87 -8.96 -18.10 12.85
CA ALA A 87 -8.75 -19.39 13.51
C ALA A 87 -10.04 -20.04 13.99
N ALA A 88 -11.13 -19.26 14.13
CA ALA A 88 -12.48 -19.79 14.44
C ALA A 88 -13.21 -20.29 13.19
N GLY A 89 -12.61 -20.21 12.01
CA GLY A 89 -13.28 -20.49 10.74
C GLY A 89 -14.28 -19.41 10.30
N MET A 90 -14.23 -18.23 10.95
CA MET A 90 -15.02 -17.05 10.58
C MET A 90 -14.25 -16.22 9.55
N VAL A 91 -14.95 -15.31 8.88
CA VAL A 91 -14.38 -14.46 7.82
C VAL A 91 -14.10 -13.06 8.37
N VAL A 92 -12.84 -12.64 8.38
CA VAL A 92 -12.51 -11.28 8.80
C VAL A 92 -12.73 -10.29 7.65
N VAL A 93 -13.27 -9.11 7.99
CA VAL A 93 -13.44 -7.98 7.08
C VAL A 93 -12.63 -6.81 7.62
N PRO A 94 -11.31 -6.75 7.31
CA PRO A 94 -10.46 -5.65 7.74
C PRO A 94 -10.81 -4.39 6.95
N ILE A 95 -11.13 -3.31 7.66
CA ILE A 95 -11.60 -2.05 7.07
C ILE A 95 -10.57 -0.95 7.32
N LEU A 96 -10.23 -0.21 6.27
CA LEU A 96 -9.29 0.92 6.36
C LEU A 96 -9.90 2.05 7.22
N PRO A 97 -9.15 2.60 8.20
CA PRO A 97 -9.62 3.67 9.09
C PRO A 97 -10.01 4.98 8.40
N ASP A 98 -9.47 5.19 7.19
CA ASP A 98 -9.61 6.44 6.44
C ASP A 98 -10.87 6.51 5.56
N PHE A 99 -11.68 5.46 5.53
CA PHE A 99 -13.01 5.52 4.93
C PHE A 99 -13.91 6.52 5.68
N SER A 100 -14.80 7.19 4.95
CA SER A 100 -15.85 8.03 5.51
C SER A 100 -16.87 7.19 6.31
N GLY A 101 -17.65 7.83 7.18
CA GLY A 101 -18.70 7.13 7.94
C GLY A 101 -19.69 6.39 7.04
N GLU A 102 -20.11 7.01 5.94
CA GLU A 102 -21.01 6.39 4.96
C GLU A 102 -20.39 5.18 4.26
N GLU A 103 -19.12 5.28 3.87
CA GLU A 103 -18.38 4.15 3.27
C GLU A 103 -18.22 3.00 4.30
N LEU A 104 -17.97 3.32 5.58
CA LEU A 104 -17.86 2.33 6.65
C LEU A 104 -19.20 1.59 6.87
N ASP A 105 -20.29 2.31 6.98
CA ASP A 105 -21.63 1.74 7.13
C ASP A 105 -21.98 0.84 5.92
N MET A 106 -21.71 1.32 4.69
CA MET A 106 -21.93 0.56 3.48
C MET A 106 -21.08 -0.74 3.43
N ILE A 107 -19.82 -0.69 3.82
CA ILE A 107 -18.93 -1.87 3.83
C ILE A 107 -19.42 -2.90 4.84
N ILE A 108 -19.80 -2.48 6.06
CA ILE A 108 -20.31 -3.37 7.10
C ILE A 108 -21.63 -4.02 6.65
N GLU A 109 -22.52 -3.26 6.02
CA GLU A 109 -23.78 -3.77 5.48
C GLU A 109 -23.55 -4.72 4.29
N HIS A 110 -22.76 -4.31 3.29
CA HIS A 110 -22.48 -5.11 2.10
C HIS A 110 -21.77 -6.42 2.44
N SER A 111 -20.83 -6.40 3.39
CA SER A 111 -20.12 -7.60 3.85
C SER A 111 -21.02 -8.55 4.67
N GLU A 112 -22.20 -8.11 5.12
CA GLU A 112 -23.08 -8.86 6.04
C GLU A 112 -22.35 -9.23 7.34
N ALA A 113 -21.46 -8.35 7.82
CA ALA A 113 -20.76 -8.58 9.07
C ALA A 113 -21.76 -8.63 10.24
N LYS A 114 -21.68 -9.70 11.06
CA LYS A 114 -22.51 -9.89 12.25
C LYS A 114 -21.89 -9.31 13.53
N ALA A 115 -20.59 -9.08 13.54
CA ALA A 115 -19.87 -8.51 14.67
C ALA A 115 -18.89 -7.43 14.20
N LEU A 116 -18.52 -6.56 15.13
CA LEU A 116 -17.55 -5.49 14.90
C LEU A 116 -16.50 -5.46 16.01
N LEU A 117 -15.23 -5.52 15.62
CA LEU A 117 -14.08 -5.31 16.47
C LEU A 117 -13.52 -3.91 16.16
N VAL A 118 -13.60 -2.94 17.11
CA VAL A 118 -13.42 -1.52 16.77
C VAL A 118 -12.60 -0.75 17.80
N SER A 119 -11.80 0.24 17.33
CA SER A 119 -11.15 1.21 18.21
C SER A 119 -12.08 2.38 18.55
N ASP A 120 -11.92 2.97 19.75
CA ASP A 120 -12.82 4.00 20.27
C ASP A 120 -13.03 5.18 19.30
N LYS A 121 -11.95 5.68 18.71
CA LYS A 121 -11.99 6.81 17.76
C LYS A 121 -12.81 6.48 16.51
N LEU A 122 -12.73 5.24 16.01
CA LEU A 122 -13.40 4.84 14.77
C LEU A 122 -14.86 4.44 15.03
N PHE A 123 -15.17 3.98 16.24
CA PHE A 123 -16.54 3.70 16.65
C PHE A 123 -17.46 4.93 16.51
N THR A 124 -16.94 6.14 16.78
CA THR A 124 -17.71 7.38 16.67
C THR A 124 -18.08 7.77 15.23
N LYS A 125 -17.46 7.16 14.22
CA LYS A 125 -17.79 7.40 12.80
C LYS A 125 -19.01 6.62 12.31
N LEU A 126 -19.45 5.60 13.05
CA LEU A 126 -20.52 4.67 12.64
C LEU A 126 -21.89 5.19 13.01
N SER A 127 -22.88 4.89 12.15
CA SER A 127 -24.28 5.20 12.44
C SER A 127 -24.85 4.29 13.53
N LYS A 128 -25.83 4.80 14.27
CA LYS A 128 -26.56 3.99 15.26
C LYS A 128 -27.26 2.79 14.62
N ALA A 129 -27.76 2.94 13.39
CA ALA A 129 -28.44 1.88 12.66
C ALA A 129 -27.51 0.71 12.36
N THR A 130 -26.27 0.98 11.95
CA THR A 130 -25.24 -0.04 11.73
C THR A 130 -24.93 -0.78 13.03
N ILE A 131 -24.71 -0.05 14.13
CA ILE A 131 -24.39 -0.66 15.43
C ILE A 131 -25.53 -1.58 15.92
N GLN A 132 -26.80 -1.18 15.77
CA GLN A 132 -27.95 -1.96 16.20
C GLN A 132 -28.18 -3.27 15.41
N ARG A 133 -27.66 -3.38 14.20
CA ARG A 133 -27.73 -4.60 13.37
C ARG A 133 -26.71 -5.67 13.75
N LEU A 134 -25.66 -5.31 14.48
CA LEU A 134 -24.60 -6.22 14.86
C LEU A 134 -24.97 -7.02 16.11
N ASN A 135 -24.63 -8.29 16.12
CA ASN A 135 -24.82 -9.15 17.29
C ASN A 135 -24.00 -8.66 18.49
N ILE A 136 -22.74 -8.26 18.22
CA ILE A 136 -21.81 -7.78 19.24
C ILE A 136 -20.84 -6.75 18.66
N VAL A 137 -20.47 -5.78 19.48
CA VAL A 137 -19.40 -4.80 19.23
C VAL A 137 -18.38 -4.89 20.34
N VAL A 138 -17.12 -5.17 19.98
CA VAL A 138 -16.01 -5.35 20.93
C VAL A 138 -14.95 -4.27 20.69
N ARG A 139 -14.49 -3.67 21.79
CA ARG A 139 -13.39 -2.69 21.77
C ARG A 139 -12.05 -3.39 21.58
N THR A 140 -11.27 -3.01 20.55
CA THR A 140 -9.96 -3.63 20.29
C THR A 140 -8.93 -3.33 21.39
N LYS A 141 -8.98 -2.14 22.03
CA LYS A 141 -8.00 -1.72 23.01
C LYS A 141 -7.86 -2.68 24.20
N ASN A 142 -8.96 -3.16 24.74
CA ASN A 142 -9.01 -4.00 25.96
C ASN A 142 -9.86 -5.28 25.81
N LEU A 143 -10.36 -5.54 24.61
CA LEU A 143 -11.25 -6.67 24.30
C LEU A 143 -12.50 -6.70 25.21
N GLY A 144 -13.02 -5.52 25.52
CA GLY A 144 -14.27 -5.34 26.27
C GLY A 144 -15.47 -5.14 25.34
N VAL A 145 -16.62 -5.65 25.75
CA VAL A 145 -17.87 -5.48 25.00
C VAL A 145 -18.35 -4.03 25.13
N ILE A 146 -18.68 -3.41 23.98
CA ILE A 146 -19.29 -2.08 23.90
C ILE A 146 -20.82 -2.21 23.83
N ALA A 147 -21.30 -3.11 22.99
CA ALA A 147 -22.70 -3.41 22.79
C ALA A 147 -22.90 -4.88 22.45
N GLN A 148 -23.99 -5.47 22.91
CA GLN A 148 -24.37 -6.84 22.56
C GLN A 148 -25.88 -6.88 22.39
N HIS A 149 -26.35 -7.28 21.21
CA HIS A 149 -27.77 -7.32 20.86
C HIS A 149 -28.27 -8.74 20.60
N ALA A 150 -27.37 -9.72 20.54
CA ALA A 150 -27.71 -11.12 20.39
C ALA A 150 -26.92 -11.99 21.37
N HIS A 151 -27.56 -13.06 21.81
CA HIS A 151 -26.98 -14.12 22.63
C HIS A 151 -27.27 -15.46 21.95
N GLY A 152 -26.33 -16.38 21.97
CA GLY A 152 -26.52 -17.69 21.37
C GLY A 152 -25.28 -18.57 21.54
N GLU A 153 -25.40 -19.81 21.12
CA GLU A 153 -24.32 -20.78 21.13
C GLU A 153 -23.78 -20.93 19.69
N GLY A 154 -22.83 -20.07 19.33
CA GLY A 154 -22.10 -20.19 18.08
C GLY A 154 -21.09 -21.34 18.11
N ARG A 155 -20.60 -21.75 16.92
CA ARG A 155 -19.68 -22.87 16.80
C ARG A 155 -18.42 -22.49 16.03
N ILE A 156 -17.26 -22.72 16.64
CA ILE A 156 -15.97 -22.68 15.98
C ILE A 156 -15.81 -23.95 15.14
N ALA A 157 -15.23 -23.83 13.96
CA ALA A 157 -14.81 -24.95 13.15
C ALA A 157 -13.37 -24.75 12.68
N GLU A 158 -12.62 -25.83 12.58
CA GLU A 158 -11.31 -25.80 11.95
C GLU A 158 -11.48 -25.43 10.46
N PRO A 159 -10.88 -24.34 9.97
CA PRO A 159 -11.04 -23.92 8.58
C PRO A 159 -10.33 -24.90 7.63
N ARG A 160 -10.86 -24.99 6.41
CA ARG A 160 -10.23 -25.71 5.30
C ARG A 160 -9.41 -24.75 4.44
N PRO A 161 -8.43 -25.23 3.67
CA PRO A 161 -7.57 -24.37 2.84
C PRO A 161 -8.35 -23.44 1.91
N ASN A 162 -9.41 -23.93 1.28
CA ASN A 162 -10.24 -23.17 0.33
C ASN A 162 -11.40 -22.38 0.96
N ASP A 163 -11.57 -22.47 2.27
CA ASP A 163 -12.56 -21.65 2.95
C ASP A 163 -12.14 -20.17 2.91
N LEU A 164 -13.13 -19.29 2.84
CA LEU A 164 -12.91 -17.85 2.85
C LEU A 164 -12.37 -17.41 4.20
N ALA A 165 -11.22 -16.77 4.19
CA ALA A 165 -10.58 -16.24 5.40
C ALA A 165 -10.80 -14.73 5.57
N ALA A 166 -10.75 -13.97 4.47
CA ALA A 166 -10.87 -12.52 4.52
C ALA A 166 -11.62 -11.94 3.31
N ILE A 167 -12.34 -10.83 3.54
CA ILE A 167 -12.88 -9.96 2.48
C ILE A 167 -12.27 -8.59 2.66
N ILE A 168 -11.40 -8.18 1.73
CA ILE A 168 -10.66 -6.92 1.83
C ILE A 168 -11.22 -5.93 0.81
N TYR A 169 -11.79 -4.82 1.31
CA TYR A 169 -12.37 -3.80 0.45
C TYR A 169 -11.29 -2.88 -0.12
N THR A 170 -11.26 -2.80 -1.44
CA THR A 170 -10.37 -1.88 -2.17
C THR A 170 -11.16 -0.69 -2.66
N SER A 171 -10.57 0.50 -2.53
CA SER A 171 -11.08 1.71 -3.16
C SER A 171 -10.79 1.64 -4.67
N GLY A 172 -11.65 0.96 -5.42
CA GLY A 172 -11.52 0.85 -6.87
C GLY A 172 -11.55 2.21 -7.57
N THR A 173 -11.18 2.24 -8.85
CA THR A 173 -11.34 3.41 -9.75
C THR A 173 -12.82 3.75 -10.02
N THR A 174 -13.76 2.92 -9.55
CA THR A 174 -15.21 3.10 -9.57
C THR A 174 -15.71 3.68 -8.25
N SER A 175 -16.89 4.28 -8.24
CA SER A 175 -17.49 4.95 -7.08
C SER A 175 -17.73 4.07 -5.85
N LYS A 176 -17.75 2.74 -6.00
CA LYS A 176 -18.04 1.80 -4.89
C LYS A 176 -16.85 0.87 -4.63
N PRO A 177 -16.46 0.64 -3.35
CA PRO A 177 -15.44 -0.34 -2.98
C PRO A 177 -15.81 -1.76 -3.39
N LYS A 178 -14.81 -2.54 -3.87
CA LYS A 178 -14.98 -3.96 -4.21
C LYS A 178 -14.36 -4.82 -3.11
N GLY A 179 -15.08 -5.82 -2.64
CA GLY A 179 -14.59 -6.77 -1.62
C GLY A 179 -13.82 -7.92 -2.27
N VAL A 180 -12.52 -7.97 -2.11
CA VAL A 180 -11.63 -9.04 -2.60
C VAL A 180 -11.72 -10.23 -1.64
N MET A 181 -12.09 -11.41 -2.14
CA MET A 181 -12.24 -12.65 -1.37
C MET A 181 -10.94 -13.45 -1.35
N LEU A 182 -10.32 -13.61 -0.18
CA LEU A 182 -9.07 -14.37 0.01
C LEU A 182 -9.31 -15.60 0.88
N THR A 183 -8.83 -16.76 0.42
CA THR A 183 -8.89 -18.03 1.16
C THR A 183 -7.76 -18.16 2.18
N HIS A 184 -7.89 -19.13 3.09
CA HIS A 184 -6.81 -19.50 4.01
C HIS A 184 -5.55 -19.92 3.22
N ALA A 185 -5.68 -20.76 2.22
CA ALA A 185 -4.56 -21.18 1.38
C ALA A 185 -3.87 -20.02 0.67
N ALA A 186 -4.64 -19.06 0.13
CA ALA A 186 -4.08 -17.88 -0.54
C ALA A 186 -3.23 -17.01 0.39
N LEU A 187 -3.66 -16.82 1.64
CA LEU A 187 -2.93 -16.06 2.64
C LEU A 187 -1.72 -16.83 3.19
N CYS A 188 -1.83 -18.16 3.38
CA CYS A 188 -0.69 -19.01 3.76
C CYS A 188 0.38 -19.05 2.66
N ALA A 189 -0.01 -19.10 1.38
CA ALA A 189 0.93 -19.05 0.27
C ALA A 189 1.81 -17.78 0.28
N GLN A 190 1.30 -16.66 0.81
CA GLN A 190 2.09 -15.44 0.93
C GLN A 190 3.22 -15.54 1.95
N VAL A 191 3.10 -16.39 2.97
CA VAL A 191 4.19 -16.68 3.92
C VAL A 191 5.37 -17.28 3.16
N GLU A 192 5.13 -18.30 2.34
CA GLU A 192 6.15 -18.99 1.55
C GLU A 192 6.77 -18.07 0.47
N LEU A 193 5.90 -17.32 -0.25
CA LEU A 193 6.35 -16.35 -1.24
C LEU A 193 7.28 -15.29 -0.61
N SER A 194 6.92 -14.76 0.55
CA SER A 194 7.71 -13.77 1.28
C SER A 194 9.03 -14.36 1.78
N SER A 195 8.97 -15.57 2.35
CA SER A 195 10.15 -16.29 2.86
C SER A 195 11.15 -16.62 1.75
N SER A 196 10.67 -16.91 0.54
CA SER A 196 11.54 -17.19 -0.61
C SER A 196 12.33 -15.98 -1.11
N ILE A 197 11.82 -14.78 -0.88
CA ILE A 197 12.49 -13.52 -1.26
C ILE A 197 13.38 -13.01 -0.14
N PHE A 198 12.87 -13.00 1.09
CA PHE A 198 13.61 -12.53 2.24
C PHE A 198 13.27 -13.36 3.49
N PRO A 199 14.07 -14.38 3.82
CA PRO A 199 13.86 -15.19 5.02
C PRO A 199 14.09 -14.38 6.30
N ILE A 200 13.15 -14.53 7.22
CA ILE A 200 13.21 -13.96 8.58
C ILE A 200 13.19 -15.09 9.62
N ASP A 201 13.54 -14.75 10.85
CA ASP A 201 13.50 -15.67 11.98
C ASP A 201 12.95 -14.99 13.25
N GLU A 202 12.93 -15.74 14.33
CA GLU A 202 12.42 -15.29 15.63
C GLU A 202 13.21 -14.14 16.28
N ASN A 203 14.34 -13.71 15.73
CA ASN A 203 15.14 -12.58 16.20
C ASN A 203 14.86 -11.30 15.42
N ASP A 204 14.02 -11.38 14.38
CA ASP A 204 13.66 -10.22 13.62
C ASP A 204 12.62 -9.35 14.35
N ILE A 205 12.77 -8.05 14.16
CA ILE A 205 11.90 -7.03 14.74
C ILE A 205 11.36 -6.17 13.61
N PHE A 206 10.05 -6.21 13.44
CA PHE A 206 9.31 -5.37 12.51
C PHE A 206 8.88 -4.07 13.20
N LEU A 207 9.08 -2.93 12.57
CA LEU A 207 8.38 -1.69 12.91
C LEU A 207 7.28 -1.46 11.90
N SER A 208 6.03 -1.68 12.33
CA SER A 208 4.82 -1.55 11.51
C SER A 208 4.40 -0.09 11.44
N VAL A 209 4.38 0.47 10.23
CA VAL A 209 4.04 1.87 9.96
C VAL A 209 2.93 2.03 8.93
N LEU A 210 2.47 0.93 8.33
CA LEU A 210 1.38 0.91 7.38
C LEU A 210 0.08 0.41 8.03
N PRO A 211 -1.10 0.71 7.47
CA PRO A 211 -2.35 0.17 7.98
C PRO A 211 -2.42 -1.36 7.84
N LEU A 212 -2.67 -2.06 8.95
CA LEU A 212 -2.83 -3.53 8.97
C LEU A 212 -4.02 -4.03 8.14
N SER A 213 -5.01 -3.19 7.89
CA SER A 213 -6.14 -3.50 7.00
C SER A 213 -5.77 -3.52 5.52
N HIS A 214 -4.55 -3.13 5.15
CA HIS A 214 -4.03 -3.28 3.80
C HIS A 214 -3.29 -4.61 3.65
N THR A 215 -3.55 -5.36 2.56
CA THR A 215 -2.96 -6.69 2.32
C THR A 215 -1.44 -6.74 2.45
N TYR A 216 -0.75 -5.69 2.02
CA TYR A 216 0.72 -5.60 2.09
C TYR A 216 1.21 -5.70 3.53
N GLU A 217 0.66 -4.90 4.44
CA GLU A 217 1.04 -4.94 5.85
C GLU A 217 0.45 -6.17 6.54
N CYS A 218 -0.79 -6.57 6.22
CA CYS A 218 -1.43 -7.72 6.82
C CYS A 218 -0.68 -9.03 6.53
N SER A 219 -0.36 -9.30 5.26
CA SER A 219 0.29 -10.56 4.90
C SER A 219 1.78 -10.57 5.26
N ILE A 220 2.52 -9.51 4.89
CA ILE A 220 3.99 -9.47 5.01
C ILE A 220 4.44 -8.86 6.34
N GLY A 221 3.65 -7.96 6.93
CA GLY A 221 3.98 -7.27 8.19
C GLY A 221 3.32 -7.86 9.43
N LEU A 222 2.32 -8.77 9.29
CA LEU A 222 1.65 -9.41 10.42
C LEU A 222 1.69 -10.94 10.31
N ILE A 223 1.09 -11.54 9.24
CA ILE A 223 0.95 -13.00 9.16
C ILE A 223 2.33 -13.67 9.04
N TYR A 224 3.18 -13.18 8.15
CA TYR A 224 4.51 -13.74 7.93
C TYR A 224 5.40 -13.64 9.19
N PRO A 225 5.62 -12.48 9.83
CA PRO A 225 6.44 -12.41 11.05
C PRO A 225 5.85 -13.23 12.20
N PHE A 226 4.51 -13.30 12.34
CA PHE A 226 3.88 -14.10 13.37
C PHE A 226 4.17 -15.60 13.18
N SER A 227 4.13 -16.11 11.96
CA SER A 227 4.45 -17.51 11.65
C SER A 227 5.91 -17.89 11.92
N MET A 228 6.81 -16.90 11.98
CA MET A 228 8.25 -17.10 12.14
C MET A 228 8.76 -16.77 13.56
N GLY A 229 7.86 -16.44 14.49
CA GLY A 229 8.24 -16.12 15.87
C GLY A 229 8.84 -14.72 16.06
N SER A 230 8.77 -13.86 15.02
CA SER A 230 9.31 -12.50 15.03
C SER A 230 8.44 -11.56 15.88
N ARG A 231 9.02 -10.43 16.29
CA ARG A 231 8.32 -9.36 17.03
C ARG A 231 7.82 -8.28 16.08
N VAL A 232 6.56 -7.85 16.22
CA VAL A 232 6.01 -6.69 15.51
C VAL A 232 5.73 -5.56 16.49
N VAL A 233 6.29 -4.39 16.24
CA VAL A 233 6.11 -3.18 17.06
C VAL A 233 5.24 -2.19 16.30
N TYR A 234 4.14 -1.76 16.89
CA TYR A 234 3.17 -0.80 16.35
C TYR A 234 3.40 0.59 16.92
N MET A 235 3.02 1.61 16.14
CA MET A 235 3.03 3.01 16.56
C MET A 235 1.60 3.49 16.84
N ASP A 236 1.43 4.32 17.88
CA ASP A 236 0.15 4.94 18.23
C ASP A 236 -0.21 6.16 17.36
N ARG A 237 0.75 6.66 16.58
CA ARG A 237 0.65 7.86 15.75
C ARG A 237 1.02 7.57 14.31
N PRO A 238 0.48 8.36 13.35
CA PRO A 238 0.94 8.30 11.97
C PRO A 238 2.45 8.45 11.85
N PRO A 239 3.10 7.82 10.85
CA PRO A 239 4.56 7.81 10.69
C PRO A 239 5.10 9.15 10.15
N THR A 240 4.82 10.26 10.88
CA THR A 240 5.47 11.55 10.63
C THR A 240 6.94 11.50 11.03
N ALA A 241 7.77 12.39 10.49
CA ALA A 241 9.19 12.41 10.84
C ALA A 241 9.43 12.55 12.35
N SER A 242 8.62 13.35 13.05
CA SER A 242 8.69 13.55 14.49
C SER A 242 8.34 12.31 15.31
N ALA A 243 7.39 11.50 14.87
CA ALA A 243 6.99 10.26 15.53
C ALA A 243 7.90 9.08 15.17
N LEU A 244 8.31 8.97 13.91
CA LEU A 244 9.09 7.86 13.40
C LEU A 244 10.54 7.85 13.93
N MET A 245 11.16 9.02 14.06
CA MET A 245 12.56 9.12 14.46
C MET A 245 12.86 8.56 15.87
N PRO A 246 12.08 8.87 16.93
CA PRO A 246 12.24 8.23 18.24
C PRO A 246 12.02 6.72 18.18
N ALA A 247 10.96 6.26 17.46
CA ALA A 247 10.65 4.85 17.33
C ALA A 247 11.79 4.06 16.67
N LEU A 248 12.35 4.55 15.57
CA LEU A 248 13.50 3.91 14.89
C LEU A 248 14.72 3.75 15.80
N ARG A 249 15.01 4.77 16.62
CA ARG A 249 16.16 4.74 17.55
C ARG A 249 15.96 3.77 18.70
N ALA A 250 14.75 3.69 19.23
CA ALA A 250 14.43 2.82 20.37
C ALA A 250 14.23 1.37 19.95
N VAL A 251 13.41 1.11 18.90
CA VAL A 251 13.06 -0.23 18.42
C VAL A 251 14.24 -0.88 17.68
N ARG A 252 14.98 -0.10 16.90
CA ARG A 252 16.10 -0.58 16.06
C ARG A 252 15.65 -1.76 15.17
N PRO A 253 14.65 -1.56 14.30
CA PRO A 253 14.05 -2.64 13.53
C PRO A 253 15.05 -3.32 12.59
N THR A 254 14.82 -4.61 12.34
CA THR A 254 15.54 -5.39 11.33
C THR A 254 14.81 -5.40 10.00
N VAL A 255 13.49 -5.25 10.04
CA VAL A 255 12.60 -5.24 8.88
C VAL A 255 11.62 -4.06 8.98
N MET A 256 11.40 -3.38 7.87
CA MET A 256 10.34 -2.38 7.73
C MET A 256 9.69 -2.50 6.37
N LEU A 257 8.38 -2.28 6.34
CA LEU A 257 7.60 -2.14 5.12
C LEU A 257 7.14 -0.68 5.01
N ILE A 258 7.38 -0.07 3.85
CA ILE A 258 7.02 1.32 3.62
C ILE A 258 6.42 1.53 2.22
N VAL A 259 5.75 2.65 2.04
CA VAL A 259 5.38 3.16 0.72
C VAL A 259 6.45 4.13 0.19
N PRO A 260 6.61 4.29 -1.13
CA PRO A 260 7.59 5.19 -1.75
C PRO A 260 7.65 6.58 -1.16
N LEU A 261 6.49 7.18 -0.88
CA LEU A 261 6.37 8.54 -0.34
C LEU A 261 7.24 8.79 0.90
N ILE A 262 7.40 7.81 1.78
CA ILE A 262 8.19 7.95 3.01
C ILE A 262 9.68 8.15 2.67
N ILE A 263 10.23 7.28 1.84
CA ILE A 263 11.66 7.34 1.50
C ILE A 263 11.97 8.48 0.53
N GLU A 264 11.05 8.81 -0.35
CA GLU A 264 11.16 9.96 -1.25
C GLU A 264 11.22 11.29 -0.48
N LYS A 265 10.38 11.47 0.55
CA LYS A 265 10.45 12.63 1.44
C LYS A 265 11.82 12.71 2.13
N ILE A 266 12.33 11.60 2.67
CA ILE A 266 13.65 11.56 3.29
C ILE A 266 14.74 11.93 2.27
N TYR A 267 14.68 11.38 1.07
CA TYR A 267 15.63 11.67 0.00
C TYR A 267 15.62 13.14 -0.39
N ARG A 268 14.45 13.72 -0.62
CA ARG A 268 14.30 15.13 -1.03
C ARG A 268 14.80 16.10 0.05
N HIS A 269 14.26 15.97 1.27
CA HIS A 269 14.55 16.95 2.33
C HIS A 269 15.92 16.80 2.98
N GLN A 270 16.46 15.57 3.07
CA GLN A 270 17.73 15.35 3.78
C GLN A 270 18.92 15.13 2.85
N VAL A 271 18.70 14.64 1.62
CA VAL A 271 19.78 14.33 0.68
C VAL A 271 19.87 15.40 -0.40
N LEU A 272 18.81 15.57 -1.20
CA LEU A 272 18.82 16.50 -2.32
C LEU A 272 18.93 17.97 -1.86
N ALA A 273 18.21 18.39 -0.83
CA ALA A 273 18.28 19.74 -0.30
C ALA A 273 19.71 20.12 0.06
N LYS A 274 20.44 19.21 0.70
CA LYS A 274 21.85 19.43 1.06
C LYS A 274 22.77 19.54 -0.17
N PHE A 275 22.59 18.66 -1.16
CA PHE A 275 23.47 18.65 -2.35
C PHE A 275 23.10 19.71 -3.36
N ASN A 276 21.93 20.36 -3.24
CA ASN A 276 21.54 21.51 -4.04
C ASN A 276 21.82 22.86 -3.37
N SER A 277 22.29 22.88 -2.11
CA SER A 277 22.45 24.10 -1.31
C SER A 277 23.47 25.09 -1.87
N THR A 278 24.49 24.66 -2.58
CA THR A 278 25.51 25.53 -3.18
C THR A 278 25.86 25.11 -4.60
N ARG A 279 26.43 26.03 -5.41
CA ARG A 279 26.91 25.74 -6.76
C ARG A 279 27.97 24.64 -6.79
N LEU A 280 28.87 24.60 -5.78
CA LEU A 280 29.91 23.60 -5.65
C LEU A 280 29.31 22.21 -5.39
N TRP A 281 28.37 22.09 -4.44
CA TRP A 281 27.69 20.81 -4.17
C TRP A 281 26.95 20.29 -5.39
N ARG A 282 26.26 21.16 -6.13
CA ARG A 282 25.57 20.78 -7.38
C ARG A 282 26.55 20.26 -8.44
N LEU A 283 27.71 20.89 -8.59
CA LEU A 283 28.74 20.42 -9.54
C LEU A 283 29.29 19.05 -9.12
N LEU A 284 29.67 18.88 -7.85
CA LEU A 284 30.16 17.62 -7.31
C LEU A 284 29.15 16.49 -7.44
N TYR A 285 27.86 16.78 -7.25
CA TYR A 285 26.78 15.80 -7.35
C TYR A 285 26.53 15.31 -8.79
N ARG A 286 26.87 16.11 -9.81
CA ARG A 286 26.80 15.71 -11.22
C ARG A 286 27.87 14.69 -11.61
N ILE A 287 28.97 14.63 -10.89
CA ILE A 287 30.07 13.69 -11.15
C ILE A 287 29.73 12.35 -10.50
N GLY A 288 29.58 11.29 -11.31
CA GLY A 288 29.06 9.99 -10.86
C GLY A 288 29.85 9.33 -9.72
N CYS A 289 31.18 9.41 -9.71
CA CYS A 289 32.01 8.86 -8.62
C CYS A 289 31.81 9.64 -7.32
N THR A 290 31.75 10.96 -7.38
CA THR A 290 31.52 11.84 -6.22
C THR A 290 30.10 11.63 -5.67
N ARG A 291 29.07 11.57 -6.55
CA ARG A 291 27.71 11.28 -6.15
C ARG A 291 27.61 9.94 -5.40
N ARG A 292 28.20 8.86 -5.91
CA ARG A 292 28.22 7.56 -5.24
C ARG A 292 28.87 7.62 -3.86
N TYR A 293 29.97 8.34 -3.73
CA TYR A 293 30.61 8.56 -2.43
C TYR A 293 29.69 9.30 -1.46
N LEU A 294 29.06 10.40 -1.93
CA LEU A 294 28.13 11.19 -1.13
C LEU A 294 26.88 10.36 -0.72
N HIS A 295 26.35 9.55 -1.63
CA HIS A 295 25.26 8.63 -1.35
C HIS A 295 25.63 7.60 -0.27
N ARG A 296 26.84 7.04 -0.32
CA ARG A 296 27.32 6.11 0.73
C ARG A 296 27.44 6.79 2.10
N VAL A 297 27.92 8.03 2.14
CA VAL A 297 27.98 8.79 3.39
C VAL A 297 26.59 9.08 3.93
N ALA A 298 25.64 9.49 3.08
CA ALA A 298 24.25 9.71 3.45
C ALA A 298 23.58 8.40 3.89
N GLY A 299 23.81 7.29 3.18
CA GLY A 299 23.32 5.97 3.53
C GLY A 299 23.79 5.49 4.90
N LYS A 300 25.06 5.70 5.25
CA LYS A 300 25.57 5.40 6.61
C LYS A 300 24.82 6.18 7.68
N LYS A 301 24.45 7.45 7.41
CA LYS A 301 23.65 8.26 8.33
C LYS A 301 22.22 7.72 8.42
N LEU A 302 21.62 7.38 7.29
CA LEU A 302 20.30 6.79 7.23
C LEU A 302 20.25 5.44 7.97
N MET A 303 21.23 4.56 7.75
CA MET A 303 21.34 3.29 8.50
C MET A 303 21.55 3.50 10.01
N LYS A 304 22.28 4.55 10.42
CA LYS A 304 22.39 4.94 11.83
C LYS A 304 21.03 5.35 12.40
N LEU A 305 20.23 6.03 11.61
CA LEU A 305 18.87 6.42 11.96
C LEU A 305 17.98 5.21 12.20
N PHE A 306 18.03 4.21 11.32
CA PHE A 306 17.34 2.91 11.46
C PHE A 306 17.97 1.99 12.55
N GLY A 307 18.83 2.50 13.42
CA GLY A 307 19.42 1.73 14.51
C GLY A 307 20.52 0.74 14.10
N ARG A 308 21.01 0.80 12.85
CA ARG A 308 22.09 -0.03 12.26
C ARG A 308 21.80 -1.54 12.18
N ARG A 309 20.55 -1.95 12.39
CA ARG A 309 20.14 -3.36 12.38
C ARG A 309 19.26 -3.71 11.19
N LEU A 310 18.84 -2.72 10.43
CA LEU A 310 17.95 -2.94 9.27
C LEU A 310 18.61 -3.89 8.26
N ARG A 311 17.92 -5.00 7.97
CA ARG A 311 18.30 -6.03 7.00
C ARG A 311 17.43 -5.97 5.76
N PHE A 312 16.19 -5.46 5.90
CA PHE A 312 15.23 -5.39 4.83
C PHE A 312 14.34 -4.15 4.95
N LEU A 313 14.31 -3.35 3.90
CA LEU A 313 13.39 -2.25 3.70
C LEU A 313 12.53 -2.58 2.48
N GLY A 314 11.34 -3.16 2.73
CA GLY A 314 10.37 -3.47 1.68
C GLY A 314 9.65 -2.19 1.23
N ILE A 315 9.62 -1.94 -0.08
CA ILE A 315 8.96 -0.78 -0.67
C ILE A 315 7.91 -1.28 -1.66
N GLY A 316 6.65 -0.90 -1.45
CA GLY A 316 5.55 -1.36 -2.28
C GLY A 316 4.39 -0.38 -2.34
N GLY A 317 3.36 -0.70 -3.14
CA GLY A 317 2.12 0.05 -3.24
C GLY A 317 2.06 1.06 -4.39
N SER A 318 3.18 1.64 -4.82
CA SER A 318 3.28 2.51 -5.99
C SER A 318 4.71 2.51 -6.55
N LYS A 319 4.91 3.17 -7.71
CA LYS A 319 6.23 3.31 -8.31
C LYS A 319 7.12 4.22 -7.46
N LEU A 320 8.36 3.79 -7.23
CA LEU A 320 9.39 4.59 -6.55
C LEU A 320 10.05 5.55 -7.55
N ASP A 321 10.32 6.79 -7.12
CA ASP A 321 11.10 7.75 -7.90
C ASP A 321 12.50 7.21 -8.23
N ASN A 322 12.90 7.31 -9.49
CA ASN A 322 14.17 6.76 -9.97
C ASN A 322 15.38 7.37 -9.26
N GLY A 323 15.33 8.65 -8.88
CA GLY A 323 16.42 9.32 -8.15
C GLY A 323 16.53 8.82 -6.71
N ALA A 324 15.39 8.61 -6.05
CA ALA A 324 15.34 8.03 -4.71
C ALA A 324 15.81 6.56 -4.73
N GLU A 325 15.42 5.79 -5.74
CA GLU A 325 15.88 4.41 -5.90
C GLU A 325 17.38 4.35 -6.18
N GLN A 326 17.89 5.20 -7.08
CA GLN A 326 19.32 5.30 -7.35
C GLN A 326 20.11 5.66 -6.08
N PHE A 327 19.58 6.56 -5.26
CA PHE A 327 20.15 6.87 -3.95
C PHE A 327 20.21 5.64 -3.05
N LEU A 328 19.12 4.89 -2.89
CA LEU A 328 19.09 3.68 -2.07
C LEU A 328 20.12 2.65 -2.54
N MET A 329 20.17 2.38 -3.84
CA MET A 329 21.09 1.43 -4.45
C MET A 329 22.57 1.85 -4.26
N GLU A 330 22.91 3.12 -4.52
CA GLU A 330 24.27 3.63 -4.39
C GLU A 330 24.70 3.79 -2.92
N SER A 331 23.76 3.97 -2.01
CA SER A 331 23.99 4.18 -0.57
C SER A 331 24.23 2.89 0.23
N GLY A 332 23.84 1.74 -0.33
CA GLY A 332 23.96 0.43 0.33
C GLY A 332 22.88 0.20 1.41
N VAL A 333 21.76 0.91 1.37
CA VAL A 333 20.57 0.61 2.17
C VAL A 333 19.95 -0.69 1.66
N PRO A 334 19.62 -1.66 2.55
CA PRO A 334 19.09 -2.96 2.13
C PRO A 334 17.60 -2.86 1.76
N TYR A 335 17.31 -2.28 0.58
CA TYR A 335 15.94 -2.11 0.09
C TYR A 335 15.58 -3.19 -0.94
N ALA A 336 14.28 -3.41 -1.10
CA ALA A 336 13.71 -4.18 -2.19
C ALA A 336 12.35 -3.59 -2.59
N ILE A 337 12.04 -3.64 -3.88
CA ILE A 337 10.73 -3.24 -4.39
C ILE A 337 9.92 -4.51 -4.63
N GLY A 338 8.67 -4.55 -4.12
CA GLY A 338 7.72 -5.61 -4.36
C GLY A 338 6.57 -5.15 -5.25
N TYR A 339 6.10 -6.04 -6.12
CA TYR A 339 4.92 -5.85 -6.96
C TYR A 339 3.84 -6.85 -6.61
N GLY A 340 2.61 -6.37 -6.57
CA GLY A 340 1.43 -7.17 -6.35
C GLY A 340 0.18 -6.32 -6.08
N LEU A 341 -0.94 -7.00 -5.91
CA LEU A 341 -2.26 -6.42 -5.74
C LEU A 341 -3.00 -7.05 -4.56
N THR A 342 -4.06 -6.43 -4.09
CA THR A 342 -4.93 -7.04 -3.06
C THR A 342 -5.48 -8.37 -3.54
N GLU A 343 -5.83 -8.46 -4.81
CA GLU A 343 -6.34 -9.66 -5.50
C GLU A 343 -5.35 -10.82 -5.54
N THR A 344 -4.08 -10.56 -5.23
CA THR A 344 -2.99 -11.58 -5.20
C THR A 344 -2.35 -11.74 -3.82
N ALA A 345 -2.90 -11.16 -2.77
CA ALA A 345 -2.68 -11.30 -1.33
C ALA A 345 -1.31 -10.92 -0.71
N PRO A 346 -0.39 -10.07 -1.17
CA PRO A 346 -0.37 -9.31 -2.42
C PRO A 346 0.71 -9.74 -3.41
N LEU A 347 1.82 -10.41 -3.00
CA LEU A 347 3.11 -10.46 -3.70
C LEU A 347 3.08 -11.34 -4.96
N LEU A 348 3.51 -10.77 -6.09
CA LEU A 348 3.71 -11.45 -7.36
C LEU A 348 5.18 -11.47 -7.81
N ALA A 349 5.89 -10.35 -7.63
CA ALA A 349 7.29 -10.22 -8.03
C ALA A 349 8.08 -9.44 -6.97
N GLY A 350 9.35 -9.78 -6.82
CA GLY A 350 10.26 -9.15 -5.88
C GLY A 350 11.66 -9.71 -6.00
N ALA A 351 12.63 -9.03 -5.39
CA ALA A 351 14.01 -9.50 -5.31
C ALA A 351 14.57 -9.27 -3.90
N ALA A 352 15.56 -10.07 -3.52
CA ALA A 352 16.32 -9.81 -2.30
C ALA A 352 17.10 -8.48 -2.42
N PRO A 353 17.38 -7.78 -1.31
CA PRO A 353 18.11 -6.51 -1.34
C PRO A 353 19.48 -6.55 -2.04
N SER A 354 20.12 -7.71 -2.07
CA SER A 354 21.39 -7.91 -2.76
C SER A 354 21.29 -8.05 -4.29
N GLN A 355 20.06 -8.14 -4.81
CA GLN A 355 19.78 -8.48 -6.22
C GLN A 355 18.89 -7.44 -6.91
N VAL A 356 18.76 -6.23 -6.36
CA VAL A 356 17.92 -5.17 -6.94
C VAL A 356 18.48 -4.65 -8.25
N ARG A 357 17.57 -4.26 -9.18
CA ARG A 357 17.89 -3.56 -10.43
C ARG A 357 17.06 -2.29 -10.51
N LEU A 358 17.71 -1.20 -10.87
CA LEU A 358 17.06 0.12 -10.95
C LEU A 358 15.82 0.10 -11.87
N GLY A 359 14.70 0.54 -11.34
CA GLY A 359 13.41 0.62 -12.01
C GLY A 359 12.65 -0.70 -12.13
N SER A 360 13.23 -1.82 -11.66
CA SER A 360 12.58 -3.14 -11.70
C SER A 360 11.97 -3.52 -10.36
N THR A 361 10.85 -4.22 -10.42
CA THR A 361 10.21 -4.84 -9.24
C THR A 361 10.78 -6.23 -8.93
N GLY A 362 11.76 -6.70 -9.68
CA GLY A 362 12.34 -8.04 -9.52
C GLY A 362 11.76 -9.09 -10.47
N PRO A 363 12.24 -10.33 -10.41
CA PRO A 363 11.66 -11.47 -11.11
C PRO A 363 10.33 -11.89 -10.45
N GLN A 364 9.54 -12.70 -11.16
CA GLN A 364 8.39 -13.36 -10.54
C GLN A 364 8.81 -14.16 -9.31
N ALA A 365 7.99 -14.11 -8.26
CA ALA A 365 8.24 -14.88 -7.04
C ALA A 365 8.16 -16.40 -7.33
N PRO A 366 8.90 -17.26 -6.62
CA PRO A 366 8.79 -18.69 -6.78
C PRO A 366 7.34 -19.18 -6.62
N GLY A 367 6.86 -20.04 -7.53
CA GLY A 367 5.46 -20.51 -7.55
C GLY A 367 4.47 -19.55 -8.21
N VAL A 368 4.89 -18.34 -8.57
CA VAL A 368 4.12 -17.40 -9.40
C VAL A 368 4.54 -17.55 -10.85
N THR A 369 3.57 -17.50 -11.76
CA THR A 369 3.84 -17.39 -13.19
C THR A 369 3.24 -16.11 -13.73
N LEU A 370 4.07 -15.30 -14.36
CA LEU A 370 3.68 -14.05 -15.01
C LEU A 370 3.91 -14.16 -16.51
N ARG A 371 2.99 -13.63 -17.30
CA ARG A 371 3.16 -13.44 -18.75
C ARG A 371 2.60 -12.08 -19.17
N LEU A 372 2.96 -11.64 -20.36
CA LEU A 372 2.38 -10.45 -20.98
C LEU A 372 1.36 -10.86 -22.03
N GLU A 373 0.19 -10.22 -22.02
CA GLU A 373 -0.83 -10.31 -23.07
C GLU A 373 -0.91 -9.02 -23.87
N ASN A 374 -1.39 -9.11 -25.10
CA ASN A 374 -1.54 -7.98 -26.02
C ASN A 374 -0.24 -7.17 -26.18
N VAL A 375 0.86 -7.89 -26.37
CA VAL A 375 2.21 -7.29 -26.43
C VAL A 375 2.34 -6.42 -27.67
N ASN A 376 2.67 -5.15 -27.47
CA ASN A 376 3.04 -4.25 -28.55
C ASN A 376 4.41 -4.66 -29.12
N PRO A 377 4.54 -4.96 -30.43
CA PRO A 377 5.76 -5.48 -31.03
C PRO A 377 6.93 -4.48 -31.02
N GLU A 378 6.65 -3.18 -31.01
CA GLU A 378 7.68 -2.14 -31.00
C GLU A 378 8.23 -1.89 -29.58
N THR A 379 7.34 -1.74 -28.60
CA THR A 379 7.72 -1.43 -27.22
C THR A 379 7.97 -2.67 -26.36
N ARG A 380 7.51 -3.84 -26.80
CA ARG A 380 7.52 -5.12 -26.06
C ARG A 380 6.75 -5.07 -24.73
N GLN A 381 5.89 -4.09 -24.57
CA GLN A 381 5.03 -3.92 -23.40
C GLN A 381 3.71 -4.62 -23.62
N GLY A 382 3.15 -5.20 -22.56
CA GLY A 382 1.86 -5.88 -22.58
C GLY A 382 1.20 -5.87 -21.22
N GLU A 383 -0.08 -6.25 -21.18
CA GLU A 383 -0.79 -6.44 -19.91
C GLU A 383 -0.16 -7.60 -19.13
N ILE A 384 0.16 -7.36 -17.87
CA ILE A 384 0.66 -8.40 -16.98
C ILE A 384 -0.52 -9.27 -16.56
N VAL A 385 -0.44 -10.57 -16.85
CA VAL A 385 -1.38 -11.56 -16.33
C VAL A 385 -0.66 -12.57 -15.45
N ALA A 386 -1.35 -13.03 -14.40
CA ALA A 386 -0.74 -13.82 -13.34
C ALA A 386 -1.48 -15.13 -13.08
N ARG A 387 -0.71 -16.19 -12.75
CA ARG A 387 -1.15 -17.37 -12.03
C ARG A 387 -0.34 -17.49 -10.75
N THR A 388 -1.02 -17.63 -9.62
CA THR A 388 -0.39 -17.70 -8.30
C THR A 388 -1.25 -18.50 -7.34
N PRO A 389 -0.66 -19.24 -6.38
CA PRO A 389 -1.43 -19.92 -5.34
C PRO A 389 -2.13 -18.92 -4.38
N SER A 390 -1.73 -17.65 -4.41
CA SER A 390 -2.29 -16.59 -3.57
C SER A 390 -3.39 -15.78 -4.26
N ILE A 391 -3.99 -16.29 -5.35
CA ILE A 391 -5.03 -15.59 -6.09
C ILE A 391 -6.36 -15.55 -5.32
N MET A 392 -7.09 -14.45 -5.45
CA MET A 392 -8.43 -14.30 -4.90
C MET A 392 -9.43 -15.29 -5.52
N GLN A 393 -10.50 -15.61 -4.79
CA GLN A 393 -11.65 -16.34 -5.36
C GLN A 393 -12.49 -15.47 -6.30
N GLY A 394 -12.43 -14.16 -6.15
CA GLY A 394 -13.19 -13.17 -6.91
C GLY A 394 -13.63 -11.99 -6.04
N TYR A 395 -14.51 -11.16 -6.59
CA TYR A 395 -15.10 -10.03 -5.86
C TYR A 395 -16.42 -10.44 -5.21
N TYR A 396 -16.54 -10.18 -3.91
CA TYR A 396 -17.71 -10.52 -3.10
C TYR A 396 -18.98 -9.89 -3.66
N LYS A 397 -20.02 -10.73 -3.92
CA LYS A 397 -21.30 -10.34 -4.55
C LYS A 397 -21.16 -9.60 -5.90
N ASN A 398 -20.07 -9.83 -6.63
CA ASN A 398 -19.85 -9.19 -7.92
C ASN A 398 -19.23 -10.18 -8.95
N PRO A 399 -20.02 -11.14 -9.44
CA PRO A 399 -19.54 -12.15 -10.40
C PRO A 399 -19.15 -11.54 -11.76
N GLU A 400 -19.81 -10.45 -12.17
CA GLU A 400 -19.52 -9.76 -13.43
C GLU A 400 -18.11 -9.16 -13.40
N ALA A 401 -17.80 -8.35 -12.36
CA ALA A 401 -16.46 -7.80 -12.20
C ALA A 401 -15.40 -8.90 -12.00
N THR A 402 -15.78 -10.05 -11.44
CA THR A 402 -14.89 -11.21 -11.32
C THR A 402 -14.58 -11.80 -12.69
N ALA A 403 -15.59 -12.01 -13.54
CA ALA A 403 -15.41 -12.54 -14.88
C ALA A 403 -14.55 -11.62 -15.78
N GLU A 404 -14.65 -10.29 -15.61
CA GLU A 404 -13.83 -9.31 -16.35
C GLU A 404 -12.33 -9.44 -16.10
N VAL A 405 -11.92 -9.88 -14.91
CA VAL A 405 -10.51 -9.92 -14.52
C VAL A 405 -9.87 -11.31 -14.65
N PHE A 406 -10.62 -12.31 -15.10
CA PHE A 406 -10.07 -13.62 -15.42
C PHE A 406 -10.19 -13.92 -16.91
N THR A 407 -9.13 -14.48 -17.50
CA THR A 407 -9.17 -14.98 -18.87
C THR A 407 -9.91 -16.34 -18.91
N ALA A 408 -10.35 -16.76 -20.10
CA ALA A 408 -11.05 -18.03 -20.28
C ALA A 408 -10.19 -19.24 -19.84
N ASP A 409 -8.85 -19.14 -19.92
CA ASP A 409 -7.89 -20.14 -19.47
C ASP A 409 -7.41 -19.92 -18.02
N GLY A 410 -8.07 -19.05 -17.25
CA GLY A 410 -7.91 -18.89 -15.79
C GLY A 410 -6.71 -18.04 -15.36
N TRP A 411 -6.18 -17.15 -16.20
CA TRP A 411 -5.20 -16.14 -15.78
C TRP A 411 -5.89 -14.93 -15.20
N PHE A 412 -5.31 -14.38 -14.15
CA PHE A 412 -5.77 -13.11 -13.58
C PHE A 412 -5.16 -11.92 -14.34
N ARG A 413 -6.00 -11.03 -14.83
CA ARG A 413 -5.63 -9.76 -15.47
C ARG A 413 -5.36 -8.71 -14.43
N THR A 414 -4.12 -8.27 -14.30
CA THR A 414 -3.76 -7.27 -13.27
C THR A 414 -4.23 -5.86 -13.63
N GLY A 415 -4.47 -5.59 -14.91
CA GLY A 415 -4.71 -4.25 -15.44
C GLY A 415 -3.48 -3.35 -15.40
N ASP A 416 -2.32 -3.91 -15.08
CA ASP A 416 -1.03 -3.22 -15.10
C ASP A 416 -0.27 -3.57 -16.37
N LEU A 417 0.42 -2.59 -16.94
CA LEU A 417 1.30 -2.76 -18.09
C LEU A 417 2.73 -2.98 -17.63
N GLY A 418 3.43 -3.89 -18.28
CA GLY A 418 4.82 -4.17 -17.97
C GLY A 418 5.65 -4.68 -19.14
N GLU A 419 6.92 -4.84 -18.90
CA GLU A 419 7.86 -5.50 -19.78
C GLU A 419 8.82 -6.39 -18.98
N PHE A 420 9.34 -7.42 -19.61
CA PHE A 420 10.44 -8.23 -19.05
C PHE A 420 11.73 -7.92 -19.79
N ASP A 421 12.83 -7.79 -19.03
CA ASP A 421 14.16 -7.81 -19.63
C ASP A 421 14.57 -9.24 -20.06
N ARG A 422 15.77 -9.37 -20.65
CA ARG A 422 16.28 -10.67 -21.15
C ARG A 422 16.51 -11.69 -20.05
N ASP A 423 16.66 -11.26 -18.81
CA ASP A 423 16.88 -12.11 -17.63
C ASP A 423 15.58 -12.40 -16.88
N GLY A 424 14.42 -11.95 -17.38
CA GLY A 424 13.11 -12.17 -16.77
C GLY A 424 12.76 -11.22 -15.62
N TRP A 425 13.42 -10.06 -15.55
CA TRP A 425 13.10 -9.01 -14.58
C TRP A 425 11.93 -8.17 -15.05
N LEU A 426 10.96 -7.96 -14.16
CA LEU A 426 9.73 -7.23 -14.46
C LEU A 426 9.92 -5.73 -14.21
N TYR A 427 9.48 -4.92 -15.18
CA TYR A 427 9.40 -3.46 -15.12
C TYR A 427 7.96 -3.03 -15.31
N ILE A 428 7.37 -2.42 -14.29
CA ILE A 428 6.00 -1.87 -14.36
C ILE A 428 6.05 -0.53 -15.10
N LYS A 429 5.17 -0.37 -16.09
CA LYS A 429 5.08 0.86 -16.91
C LYS A 429 3.95 1.77 -16.49
N GLY A 430 2.80 1.21 -16.08
CA GLY A 430 1.63 1.98 -15.63
C GLY A 430 0.38 1.14 -15.59
N ARG A 431 -0.76 1.81 -15.39
CA ARG A 431 -2.09 1.20 -15.40
C ARG A 431 -2.75 1.34 -16.76
N LEU A 432 -3.29 0.25 -17.32
CA LEU A 432 -4.03 0.27 -18.59
C LEU A 432 -5.16 1.30 -18.59
N LYS A 433 -5.93 1.38 -17.50
CA LYS A 433 -7.05 2.32 -17.36
C LYS A 433 -6.65 3.79 -17.29
N ASN A 434 -5.39 4.09 -16.96
CA ASN A 434 -4.86 5.44 -16.85
C ASN A 434 -4.06 5.86 -18.09
N MET A 435 -3.78 4.91 -18.98
CA MET A 435 -3.02 5.16 -20.20
C MET A 435 -3.76 6.16 -21.09
N ILE A 436 -3.04 7.16 -21.56
CA ILE A 436 -3.50 8.15 -22.53
C ILE A 436 -2.94 7.74 -23.90
N VAL A 437 -3.82 7.69 -24.89
CA VAL A 437 -3.39 7.45 -26.28
C VAL A 437 -3.09 8.80 -26.91
N GLY A 438 -1.85 9.05 -27.24
CA GLY A 438 -1.42 10.26 -27.90
C GLY A 438 -1.96 10.39 -29.32
N PRO A 439 -1.91 11.60 -29.92
CA PRO A 439 -2.44 11.87 -31.27
C PRO A 439 -1.82 11.01 -32.39
N GLY A 440 -0.61 10.51 -32.21
CA GLY A 440 0.08 9.60 -33.14
C GLY A 440 -0.11 8.12 -32.80
N GLY A 441 -0.98 7.77 -31.82
CA GLY A 441 -1.18 6.40 -31.37
C GLY A 441 -0.18 5.92 -30.31
N GLU A 442 0.64 6.81 -29.77
CA GLU A 442 1.63 6.47 -28.73
C GLU A 442 0.93 6.27 -27.37
N ASN A 443 1.38 5.27 -26.64
CA ASN A 443 0.94 5.03 -25.27
C ASN A 443 1.70 5.96 -24.32
N ILE A 444 0.98 6.84 -23.66
CA ILE A 444 1.51 7.77 -22.65
C ILE A 444 1.05 7.30 -21.28
N TYR A 445 2.01 7.18 -20.36
CA TYR A 445 1.76 6.74 -18.99
C TYR A 445 1.84 7.94 -18.05
N PRO A 446 0.70 8.44 -17.55
CA PRO A 446 0.67 9.59 -16.66
C PRO A 446 1.56 9.43 -15.43
N GLU A 447 1.63 8.21 -14.88
CA GLU A 447 2.42 7.90 -13.70
C GLU A 447 3.92 8.13 -13.89
N ASP A 448 4.44 7.95 -15.10
CA ASP A 448 5.85 8.23 -15.41
C ASP A 448 6.13 9.73 -15.37
N ILE A 449 5.21 10.53 -15.90
CA ILE A 449 5.32 11.99 -15.91
C ILE A 449 5.14 12.53 -14.48
N GLU A 450 4.16 12.00 -13.74
CA GLU A 450 3.90 12.34 -12.35
C GLU A 450 5.06 12.01 -11.42
N SER A 451 5.74 10.90 -11.66
CA SER A 451 6.96 10.55 -10.93
C SER A 451 8.03 11.63 -11.12
N VAL A 452 8.19 12.14 -12.34
CA VAL A 452 9.12 13.26 -12.61
C VAL A 452 8.63 14.56 -11.98
N LEU A 453 7.35 14.90 -12.11
CA LEU A 453 6.73 16.06 -11.45
C LEU A 453 6.95 16.03 -9.94
N ASN A 454 6.56 14.92 -9.31
CA ASN A 454 6.69 14.73 -7.89
C ASN A 454 8.14 14.66 -7.40
N SER A 455 9.14 14.55 -8.28
CA SER A 455 10.56 14.73 -7.91
C SER A 455 10.95 16.19 -7.70
N HIS A 456 10.11 17.17 -8.08
CA HIS A 456 10.38 18.58 -7.86
C HIS A 456 10.01 19.00 -6.43
N VAL A 457 10.90 19.73 -5.75
CA VAL A 457 10.76 20.08 -4.32
C VAL A 457 9.49 20.90 -4.03
N CYS A 458 9.10 21.78 -4.96
CA CYS A 458 7.91 22.64 -4.82
C CYS A 458 6.58 21.92 -5.08
N ILE A 459 6.58 20.64 -5.49
CA ILE A 459 5.37 19.88 -5.75
C ILE A 459 5.10 18.93 -4.58
N ALA A 460 3.92 19.06 -3.98
CA ALA A 460 3.44 18.14 -2.96
C ALA A 460 2.82 16.89 -3.61
N ASP A 461 1.94 17.09 -4.60
CA ASP A 461 1.26 16.05 -5.35
C ASP A 461 0.96 16.51 -6.78
N SER A 462 0.81 15.58 -7.72
CA SER A 462 0.45 15.89 -9.10
C SER A 462 -0.40 14.81 -9.76
N ILE A 463 -1.19 15.22 -10.75
CA ILE A 463 -1.90 14.35 -11.68
C ILE A 463 -1.65 14.87 -13.09
N VAL A 464 -1.42 13.96 -14.04
CA VAL A 464 -1.39 14.25 -15.46
C VAL A 464 -2.68 13.73 -16.11
N THR A 465 -3.36 14.62 -16.82
CA THR A 465 -4.61 14.34 -17.54
C THR A 465 -4.49 14.78 -18.98
N GLU A 466 -5.35 14.24 -19.82
CA GLU A 466 -5.55 14.76 -21.17
C GLU A 466 -6.69 15.79 -21.14
N GLN A 467 -6.47 16.96 -21.70
CA GLN A 467 -7.47 17.99 -21.93
C GLN A 467 -7.31 18.50 -23.36
N GLU A 468 -8.36 18.40 -24.16
CA GLU A 468 -8.37 18.86 -25.56
C GLU A 468 -7.20 18.32 -26.42
N GLY A 469 -6.85 17.05 -26.24
CA GLY A 469 -5.75 16.40 -26.95
C GLY A 469 -4.34 16.80 -26.48
N ARG A 470 -4.23 17.48 -25.32
CA ARG A 470 -2.97 17.93 -24.74
C ARG A 470 -2.78 17.34 -23.36
N LEU A 471 -1.53 17.09 -23.00
CA LEU A 471 -1.17 16.65 -21.63
C LEU A 471 -1.10 17.87 -20.72
N VAL A 472 -1.91 17.87 -19.67
CA VAL A 472 -1.97 18.91 -18.66
C VAL A 472 -1.58 18.31 -17.31
N ALA A 473 -0.64 18.95 -16.62
CA ALA A 473 -0.26 18.59 -15.26
C ALA A 473 -1.04 19.45 -14.26
N LEU A 474 -1.92 18.82 -13.48
CA LEU A 474 -2.52 19.43 -12.31
C LEU A 474 -1.57 19.24 -11.13
N VAL A 475 -1.17 20.30 -10.46
CA VAL A 475 -0.19 20.23 -9.36
C VAL A 475 -0.71 20.91 -8.11
N HIS A 476 -0.54 20.26 -6.97
CA HIS A 476 -0.69 20.89 -5.67
C HIS A 476 0.71 21.24 -5.16
N PHE A 477 0.93 22.54 -4.91
CA PHE A 477 2.23 23.04 -4.50
C PHE A 477 2.54 22.78 -3.03
N ASN A 478 3.81 22.55 -2.73
CA ASN A 478 4.31 22.52 -1.36
C ASN A 478 4.47 23.95 -0.84
N ARG A 479 3.51 24.39 -0.02
CA ARG A 479 3.46 25.76 0.50
C ARG A 479 4.69 26.15 1.29
N ASP A 480 5.14 25.27 2.18
CA ASP A 480 6.28 25.55 3.06
C ASP A 480 7.56 25.85 2.26
N GLU A 481 7.79 25.06 1.19
CA GLU A 481 8.96 25.24 0.32
C GLU A 481 8.87 26.54 -0.51
N ILE A 482 7.68 26.90 -0.98
CA ILE A 482 7.50 28.13 -1.75
C ILE A 482 7.58 29.34 -0.83
N GLU A 483 6.98 29.28 0.36
CA GLU A 483 7.07 30.37 1.36
C GLU A 483 8.53 30.61 1.79
N ALA A 484 9.30 29.55 1.99
CA ALA A 484 10.73 29.69 2.26
C ALA A 484 11.50 30.38 1.13
N MET A 485 11.14 30.12 -0.13
CA MET A 485 11.72 30.82 -1.28
C MET A 485 11.30 32.27 -1.37
N ILE A 486 10.06 32.61 -0.96
CA ILE A 486 9.55 33.99 -0.94
C ILE A 486 10.20 34.80 0.21
N ASP A 487 10.44 34.17 1.37
CA ASP A 487 11.07 34.85 2.52
C ASP A 487 12.50 35.33 2.22
N ASP A 488 13.23 34.63 1.33
CA ASP A 488 14.54 35.09 0.81
C ASP A 488 14.46 36.31 -0.13
N TRP A 489 13.23 36.68 -0.60
CA TRP A 489 12.99 37.75 -1.60
C TRP A 489 12.09 38.87 -1.07
N ARG A 490 11.93 39.03 0.25
CA ARG A 490 10.96 39.93 0.89
C ARG A 490 11.07 41.42 0.54
N GLU A 491 12.12 41.83 -0.13
CA GLU A 491 12.32 43.27 -0.46
C GLU A 491 11.55 43.75 -1.70
N GLU A 492 10.96 42.88 -2.51
CA GLU A 492 10.38 43.23 -3.83
C GLU A 492 8.84 43.28 -3.91
N TRP A 493 8.08 42.82 -2.87
CA TRP A 493 6.63 42.60 -3.03
C TRP A 493 5.78 43.32 -1.96
N ASN A 494 4.70 44.00 -2.42
CA ASN A 494 3.81 44.76 -1.54
C ASN A 494 2.86 43.90 -0.68
N THR A 495 2.51 42.70 -1.13
CA THR A 495 1.67 41.76 -0.38
C THR A 495 2.15 40.31 -0.54
N LYS A 496 1.91 39.47 0.51
CA LYS A 496 2.21 38.02 0.43
C LYS A 496 1.46 37.30 -0.69
N LYS A 497 0.28 37.78 -1.08
CA LYS A 497 -0.54 37.17 -2.14
C LYS A 497 0.06 37.39 -3.51
N GLU A 498 0.49 38.64 -3.82
CA GLU A 498 1.14 39.00 -5.09
C GLU A 498 2.46 38.24 -5.25
N ALA A 499 3.24 38.14 -4.18
CA ALA A 499 4.49 37.37 -4.18
C ALA A 499 4.24 35.88 -4.44
N TRP A 500 3.17 35.32 -3.88
CA TRP A 500 2.77 33.92 -4.14
C TRP A 500 2.37 33.70 -5.61
N GLU A 501 1.48 34.55 -6.14
CA GLU A 501 0.99 34.43 -7.51
C GLU A 501 2.12 34.58 -8.54
N ALA A 502 3.00 35.55 -8.37
CA ALA A 502 4.15 35.72 -9.26
C ALA A 502 5.14 34.57 -9.17
N LYS A 503 5.41 34.07 -7.95
CA LYS A 503 6.33 32.93 -7.77
C LYS A 503 5.77 31.63 -8.33
N THR A 504 4.48 31.36 -8.16
CA THR A 504 3.83 30.17 -8.72
C THR A 504 3.78 30.19 -10.24
N GLU A 505 3.53 31.34 -10.87
CA GLU A 505 3.58 31.47 -12.34
C GLU A 505 5.00 31.24 -12.89
N GLN A 506 6.03 31.77 -12.23
CA GLN A 506 7.40 31.46 -12.57
C GLN A 506 7.69 29.95 -12.43
N LEU A 507 7.28 29.34 -11.32
CA LEU A 507 7.48 27.92 -11.03
C LEU A 507 6.76 27.02 -12.02
N LYS A 508 5.56 27.35 -12.48
CA LYS A 508 4.84 26.57 -13.51
C LYS A 508 5.69 26.40 -14.76
N LYS A 509 6.32 27.47 -15.22
CA LYS A 509 7.20 27.42 -16.39
C LYS A 509 8.49 26.61 -16.11
N GLU A 510 9.13 26.83 -14.98
CA GLU A 510 10.32 26.09 -14.57
C GLU A 510 10.05 24.57 -14.44
N ILE A 511 8.90 24.22 -13.85
CA ILE A 511 8.45 22.82 -13.69
C ILE A 511 8.16 22.19 -15.06
N MET A 512 7.47 22.91 -15.94
CA MET A 512 7.20 22.43 -17.29
C MET A 512 8.51 22.12 -18.05
N ASP A 513 9.47 23.03 -18.00
CA ASP A 513 10.79 22.84 -18.62
C ASP A 513 11.56 21.68 -17.98
N PHE A 514 11.52 21.58 -16.64
CA PHE A 514 12.17 20.52 -15.89
C PHE A 514 11.61 19.14 -16.24
N VAL A 515 10.29 19.01 -16.35
CA VAL A 515 9.62 17.75 -16.71
C VAL A 515 9.89 17.42 -18.17
N ASN A 516 9.68 18.38 -19.07
CA ASN A 516 9.82 18.18 -20.51
C ASN A 516 11.25 17.88 -20.97
N ALA A 517 12.25 18.21 -20.15
CA ALA A 517 13.65 17.81 -20.36
C ALA A 517 13.93 16.34 -19.99
N LYS A 518 13.06 15.70 -19.17
CA LYS A 518 13.28 14.36 -18.62
C LYS A 518 12.35 13.29 -19.17
N VAL A 519 11.23 13.69 -19.77
CA VAL A 519 10.25 12.77 -20.35
C VAL A 519 10.45 12.62 -21.85
N SER A 520 9.88 11.57 -22.45
CA SER A 520 9.89 11.38 -23.90
C SER A 520 9.17 12.52 -24.63
N ARG A 521 9.45 12.69 -25.93
CA ARG A 521 8.80 13.73 -26.75
C ARG A 521 7.27 13.67 -26.69
N PHE A 522 6.71 12.47 -26.68
CA PHE A 522 5.26 12.22 -26.65
C PHE A 522 4.62 12.46 -25.28
N SER A 523 5.43 12.37 -24.22
CA SER A 523 5.01 12.56 -22.84
C SER A 523 5.19 14.00 -22.33
N ARG A 524 5.52 14.95 -23.21
CA ARG A 524 5.70 16.34 -22.84
C ARG A 524 4.37 16.97 -22.43
N ILE A 525 4.36 17.60 -21.28
CA ILE A 525 3.22 18.39 -20.81
C ILE A 525 3.19 19.75 -21.51
N SER A 526 1.99 20.21 -21.83
CA SER A 526 1.76 21.50 -22.48
C SER A 526 1.42 22.61 -21.48
N GLU A 527 0.97 22.23 -20.29
CA GLU A 527 0.51 23.18 -19.27
C GLU A 527 0.69 22.59 -17.87
N VAL A 528 0.94 23.48 -16.90
CA VAL A 528 0.94 23.19 -15.46
C VAL A 528 -0.14 24.07 -14.82
N VAL A 529 -1.15 23.43 -14.23
CA VAL A 529 -2.27 24.08 -13.56
C VAL A 529 -2.16 23.85 -12.05
N GLU A 530 -2.29 24.93 -11.28
CA GLU A 530 -2.30 24.84 -9.82
C GLU A 530 -3.66 24.36 -9.31
N GLU A 531 -3.65 23.28 -8.53
CA GLU A 531 -4.79 22.89 -7.68
C GLU A 531 -4.57 23.48 -6.28
N LYS A 532 -5.44 24.42 -5.92
CA LYS A 532 -5.32 25.15 -4.64
C LYS A 532 -5.61 24.28 -3.43
N GLU A 533 -6.48 23.30 -3.60
CA GLU A 533 -6.84 22.33 -2.57
C GLU A 533 -6.04 21.04 -2.74
N GLU A 534 -5.81 20.33 -1.65
CA GLU A 534 -5.20 19.02 -1.71
C GLU A 534 -6.08 18.06 -2.53
N PHE A 535 -5.44 17.21 -3.32
CA PHE A 535 -6.16 16.20 -4.08
C PHE A 535 -6.92 15.25 -3.15
N ILE A 536 -8.16 14.94 -3.51
CA ILE A 536 -8.95 13.92 -2.82
C ILE A 536 -8.30 12.56 -3.05
N LYS A 537 -7.90 11.93 -1.95
CA LYS A 537 -7.20 10.65 -1.97
C LYS A 537 -8.11 9.51 -1.52
N THR A 538 -7.74 8.32 -1.94
CA THR A 538 -8.28 7.08 -1.40
C THR A 538 -7.72 6.83 0.01
N PRO A 539 -8.30 5.93 0.81
CA PRO A 539 -7.73 5.50 2.08
C PRO A 539 -6.29 4.95 1.98
N THR A 540 -5.86 4.55 0.79
CA THR A 540 -4.49 4.11 0.49
C THR A 540 -3.59 5.23 -0.01
N LEU A 541 -3.97 6.49 0.21
CA LEU A 541 -3.26 7.71 -0.20
C LEU A 541 -3.06 7.87 -1.72
N LYS A 542 -3.81 7.14 -2.55
CA LYS A 542 -3.82 7.31 -4.00
C LYS A 542 -4.85 8.36 -4.40
N ILE A 543 -4.48 9.26 -5.31
CA ILE A 543 -5.38 10.31 -5.76
C ILE A 543 -6.56 9.70 -6.57
N ARG A 544 -7.77 10.15 -6.30
CA ARG A 544 -9.00 9.75 -7.02
C ARG A 544 -9.05 10.44 -8.38
N ARG A 545 -8.27 9.96 -9.36
CA ARG A 545 -8.09 10.57 -10.70
C ARG A 545 -9.39 10.90 -11.42
N PHE A 546 -10.42 10.06 -11.27
CA PHE A 546 -11.71 10.25 -11.97
C PHE A 546 -12.40 11.57 -11.60
N LEU A 547 -12.09 12.17 -10.44
CA LEU A 547 -12.62 13.45 -10.02
C LEU A 547 -12.01 14.63 -10.80
N TYR A 548 -10.85 14.43 -11.42
CA TYR A 548 -10.04 15.47 -12.07
C TYR A 548 -9.99 15.33 -13.60
N ASN A 549 -10.60 14.28 -14.18
CA ASN A 549 -10.77 14.13 -15.64
C ASN A 549 -11.93 14.99 -16.13
N ARG A 550 -11.66 16.23 -16.54
CA ARG A 550 -12.67 17.22 -16.97
C ARG A 550 -13.45 16.78 -18.20
N ASN A 551 -12.88 15.98 -19.10
CA ASN A 551 -13.55 15.48 -20.32
C ASN A 551 -14.67 14.46 -20.10
N LYS A 552 -14.86 13.93 -18.87
CA LYS A 552 -15.96 13.00 -18.54
C LYS A 552 -17.16 13.65 -17.85
N LYS A 553 -17.09 14.94 -17.46
CA LYS A 553 -18.19 15.63 -16.78
C LYS A 553 -19.32 16.06 -17.73
N GLU A 554 -19.09 16.21 -19.03
CA GLU A 554 -20.14 16.59 -19.99
C GLU A 554 -21.09 15.44 -20.38
N ASN A 555 -20.71 14.17 -20.14
CA ASN A 555 -21.55 13.01 -20.44
C ASN A 555 -22.32 12.43 -19.23
N ALA A 556 -22.26 13.08 -18.07
CA ALA A 556 -22.96 12.69 -16.85
C ALA A 556 -23.87 13.81 -16.32
N ALA A 557 -24.52 14.56 -17.21
CA ALA A 557 -25.64 15.42 -16.84
C ALA A 557 -26.84 14.52 -16.51
N PRO A 558 -27.51 14.68 -15.36
CA PRO A 558 -28.75 13.97 -15.09
C PRO A 558 -29.80 14.50 -16.07
N THR A 559 -30.39 13.60 -16.85
CA THR A 559 -31.65 13.85 -17.51
C THR A 559 -32.72 14.07 -16.45
N GLY A 560 -32.84 15.30 -16.00
CA GLY A 560 -33.98 15.79 -15.27
C GLY A 560 -35.12 15.95 -16.27
N GLY A 561 -36.02 15.01 -16.29
CA GLY A 561 -37.33 15.14 -16.94
C GLY A 561 -38.30 15.73 -15.92
N ASP A 562 -38.48 17.05 -16.00
CA ASP A 562 -39.74 17.66 -15.56
C ASP A 562 -40.90 17.06 -16.38
N THR A 563 -41.87 16.56 -15.68
CA THR A 563 -43.23 16.51 -16.19
C THR A 563 -44.18 16.91 -15.06
N GLU A 564 -44.54 18.19 -15.11
CA GLU A 564 -45.83 18.65 -14.64
C GLU A 564 -46.95 17.90 -15.40
N GLN A 565 -47.84 17.27 -14.68
CA GLN A 565 -49.32 17.44 -14.72
C GLN A 565 -49.95 16.51 -13.68
#